data_519e4506d99fc28689a22dbe72f2a209
#
_entry.id   519e4506d99fc28689a22dbe72f2a209
#
_cell.length_a   1.000
_cell.length_b   1.000
_cell.length_c   1.000
_cell.angle_alpha   90.00
_cell.angle_beta   90.00
_cell.angle_gamma   90.00
#
_symmetry.space_group_name_H-M   'P 1'
#
loop_
_entity.id
_entity.type
_entity.pdbx_description
1 polymer ?
#
loop_
_entity_poly.entity_id
_entity_poly.type
_entity_poly.pdbx_seq_one_letter_code
_entity_poly.pdbx_strand_id
1 'polypeptide(L)'
;MASVQEIRKRLRDQRIEALRSSIEPLLAGKAGVEVWLFGSLARGDWDARSDVDLLAVAPDQGTADQLSEALLGTGLADDVIGLSQGRWLEHQRGDDPWWRGICRDAIRLQPTQKP
;
A
#
# COMPACT_ATOMS: atom_id res chain seq x y z
N MET A 1 9.56 31.07 -0.92
CA MET A 1 8.27 30.44 -1.29
C MET A 1 8.49 29.00 -1.72
N ALA A 2 7.58 28.11 -1.33
CA ALA A 2 7.66 26.72 -1.76
C ALA A 2 7.35 26.60 -3.26
N SER A 3 8.11 25.76 -3.96
CA SER A 3 7.85 25.46 -5.37
C SER A 3 6.58 24.59 -5.50
N VAL A 4 6.04 24.51 -6.71
CA VAL A 4 4.91 23.61 -7.02
C VAL A 4 5.27 22.17 -6.68
N GLN A 5 6.51 21.75 -6.98
CA GLN A 5 6.97 20.39 -6.67
C GLN A 5 7.03 20.13 -5.17
N GLU A 6 7.48 21.11 -4.39
CA GLU A 6 7.50 20.97 -2.93
C GLU A 6 6.10 20.89 -2.34
N ILE A 7 5.16 21.68 -2.87
CA ILE A 7 3.77 21.63 -2.45
C ILE A 7 3.16 20.27 -2.78
N ARG A 8 3.40 19.76 -4.00
CA ARG A 8 2.91 18.43 -4.41
C ARG A 8 3.46 17.33 -3.51
N LYS A 9 4.76 17.38 -3.21
CA LYS A 9 5.38 16.40 -2.33
C LYS A 9 4.75 16.42 -0.95
N ARG A 10 4.52 17.60 -0.39
CA ARG A 10 3.88 17.74 0.92
C ARG A 10 2.47 17.16 0.93
N LEU A 11 1.67 17.46 -0.08
CA LEU A 11 0.30 16.94 -0.20
C LEU A 11 0.31 15.42 -0.34
N ARG A 12 1.25 14.88 -1.11
CA ARG A 12 1.42 13.43 -1.25
C ARG A 12 1.76 12.79 0.08
N ASP A 13 2.74 13.36 0.79
CA ASP A 13 3.17 12.83 2.09
C ASP A 13 2.02 12.86 3.10
N GLN A 14 1.23 13.94 3.11
CA GLN A 14 0.04 14.05 3.96
C GLN A 14 -1.00 12.99 3.62
N ARG A 15 -1.22 12.74 2.33
CA ARG A 15 -2.19 11.73 1.89
C ARG A 15 -1.74 10.33 2.30
N ILE A 16 -0.46 10.02 2.14
CA ILE A 16 0.11 8.73 2.56
C ILE A 16 -0.01 8.55 4.07
N GLU A 17 0.29 9.59 4.86
CA GLU A 17 0.15 9.53 6.32
C GLU A 17 -1.30 9.36 6.75
N ALA A 18 -2.25 10.01 6.07
CA ALA A 18 -3.67 9.83 6.36
C ALA A 18 -4.12 8.41 6.08
N LEU A 19 -3.65 7.81 4.97
CA LEU A 19 -3.92 6.40 4.66
C LEU A 19 -3.34 5.48 5.73
N ARG A 20 -2.09 5.71 6.11
CA ARG A 20 -1.41 4.92 7.13
C ARG A 20 -2.20 4.92 8.44
N SER A 21 -2.61 6.09 8.90
CA SER A 21 -3.36 6.23 10.15
C SER A 21 -4.75 5.59 10.07
N SER A 22 -5.43 5.72 8.92
CA SER A 22 -6.76 5.15 8.73
C SER A 22 -6.74 3.63 8.64
N ILE A 23 -5.65 3.04 8.16
CA ILE A 23 -5.49 1.59 7.99
C ILE A 23 -5.10 0.92 9.31
N GLU A 24 -4.34 1.61 10.15
CA GLU A 24 -3.80 1.05 11.39
C GLU A 24 -4.83 0.30 12.25
N PRO A 25 -6.03 0.86 12.53
CA PRO A 25 -7.01 0.15 13.36
C PRO A 25 -7.50 -1.16 12.75
N LEU A 26 -7.49 -1.29 11.43
CA LEU A 26 -7.93 -2.50 10.75
C LEU A 26 -6.96 -3.66 10.98
N LEU A 27 -5.71 -3.37 11.33
CA LEU A 27 -4.67 -4.37 11.55
C LEU A 27 -4.50 -4.71 13.02
N ALA A 28 -5.19 -4.02 13.92
CA ALA A 28 -5.04 -4.23 15.36
C ALA A 28 -5.36 -5.68 15.74
N GLY A 29 -4.44 -6.32 16.47
CA GLY A 29 -4.59 -7.71 16.88
C GLY A 29 -4.31 -8.75 15.82
N LYS A 30 -3.94 -8.35 14.60
CA LYS A 30 -3.63 -9.28 13.50
C LYS A 30 -2.12 -9.41 13.37
N ALA A 31 -1.60 -10.60 13.65
CA ALA A 31 -0.16 -10.86 13.56
C ALA A 31 0.24 -11.16 12.12
N GLY A 32 1.40 -10.67 11.71
CA GLY A 32 2.02 -11.03 10.44
C GLY A 32 1.35 -10.42 9.20
N VAL A 33 0.54 -9.37 9.39
CA VAL A 33 -0.11 -8.69 8.26
C VAL A 33 0.64 -7.41 7.91
N GLU A 34 0.64 -7.08 6.61
CA GLU A 34 1.25 -5.85 6.09
C GLU A 34 0.32 -5.24 5.05
N VAL A 35 0.33 -3.93 4.95
CA VAL A 35 -0.36 -3.21 3.87
C VAL A 35 0.65 -2.31 3.19
N TRP A 36 0.71 -2.43 1.86
CA TRP A 36 1.62 -1.67 1.00
C TRP A 36 0.82 -0.83 0.03
N LEU A 37 1.32 0.36 -0.27
CA LEU A 37 0.79 1.24 -1.31
C LEU A 37 1.60 1.01 -2.58
N PHE A 38 0.91 0.86 -3.72
CA PHE A 38 1.59 0.79 -5.01
C PHE A 38 0.87 1.71 -6.02
N GLY A 39 1.29 1.67 -7.27
CA GLY A 39 0.69 2.49 -8.31
C GLY A 39 1.19 3.93 -8.33
N SER A 40 0.44 4.83 -8.95
CA SER A 40 0.89 6.20 -9.23
C SER A 40 1.17 7.02 -7.97
N LEU A 41 0.37 6.84 -6.92
CA LEU A 41 0.61 7.56 -5.67
C LEU A 41 1.95 7.15 -5.04
N ALA A 42 2.28 5.86 -5.08
CA ALA A 42 3.56 5.35 -4.58
C ALA A 42 4.74 5.83 -5.43
N ARG A 43 4.58 5.86 -6.77
CA ARG A 43 5.64 6.32 -7.68
C ARG A 43 5.90 7.82 -7.61
N GLY A 44 4.93 8.59 -7.15
CA GLY A 44 5.06 10.04 -7.09
C GLY A 44 4.56 10.79 -8.31
N ASP A 45 4.04 10.08 -9.32
CA ASP A 45 3.43 10.68 -10.53
C ASP A 45 1.91 10.76 -10.41
N TRP A 46 1.46 11.02 -9.20
CA TRP A 46 0.05 11.10 -8.84
C TRP A 46 -0.54 12.48 -9.12
N ASP A 47 -1.87 12.54 -9.20
CA ASP A 47 -2.63 13.78 -9.13
C ASP A 47 -3.79 13.61 -8.13
N ALA A 48 -4.63 14.65 -7.98
CA ALA A 48 -5.73 14.62 -7.02
C ALA A 48 -6.77 13.54 -7.33
N ARG A 49 -6.74 12.98 -8.53
CA ARG A 49 -7.67 11.93 -8.99
C ARG A 49 -7.03 10.56 -9.06
N SER A 50 -5.76 10.44 -8.67
CA SER A 50 -5.07 9.14 -8.71
C SER A 50 -5.75 8.15 -7.79
N ASP A 51 -5.91 6.93 -8.29
CA ASP A 51 -6.46 5.82 -7.52
C ASP A 51 -5.50 5.44 -6.40
N VAL A 52 -6.07 4.87 -5.35
CA VAL A 52 -5.31 4.27 -4.24
C VAL A 52 -5.28 2.77 -4.44
N ASP A 53 -4.10 2.23 -4.72
CA ASP A 53 -3.88 0.80 -4.97
C ASP A 53 -3.09 0.22 -3.81
N LEU A 54 -3.65 -0.81 -3.15
CA LEU A 54 -3.04 -1.41 -1.97
C LEU A 54 -2.74 -2.89 -2.19
N LEU A 55 -1.69 -3.35 -1.51
CA LEU A 55 -1.40 -4.78 -1.33
C LEU A 55 -1.71 -5.13 0.12
N ALA A 56 -2.48 -6.17 0.32
CA ALA A 56 -2.75 -6.73 1.64
C ALA A 56 -2.01 -8.05 1.75
N VAL A 57 -0.99 -8.11 2.59
CA VAL A 57 -0.14 -9.29 2.77
C VAL A 57 -0.42 -9.90 4.14
N ALA A 58 -0.60 -11.21 4.17
CA ALA A 58 -0.91 -11.95 5.40
C ALA A 58 -0.22 -13.30 5.40
N PRO A 59 -0.17 -14.01 6.56
CA PRO A 59 0.50 -15.32 6.62
C PRO A 59 -0.08 -16.35 5.66
N ASP A 60 -1.39 -16.29 5.41
CA ASP A 60 -2.06 -17.20 4.48
C ASP A 60 -3.00 -16.41 3.55
N GLN A 61 -3.37 -17.04 2.44
CA GLN A 61 -4.20 -16.37 1.42
C GLN A 61 -5.61 -16.04 1.94
N GLY A 62 -6.20 -16.91 2.75
CA GLY A 62 -7.54 -16.65 3.31
C GLY A 62 -7.56 -15.39 4.16
N THR A 63 -6.57 -15.21 5.02
CA THR A 63 -6.44 -14.00 5.83
C THR A 63 -6.18 -12.77 4.97
N ALA A 64 -5.35 -12.91 3.93
CA ALA A 64 -5.08 -11.82 2.98
C ALA A 64 -6.36 -11.40 2.26
N ASP A 65 -7.19 -12.34 1.84
CA ASP A 65 -8.46 -12.06 1.16
C ASP A 65 -9.42 -11.32 2.10
N GLN A 66 -9.52 -11.75 3.35
CA GLN A 66 -10.36 -11.08 4.34
C GLN A 66 -9.90 -9.65 4.60
N LEU A 67 -8.60 -9.43 4.71
CA LEU A 67 -8.03 -8.10 4.89
C LEU A 67 -8.29 -7.23 3.66
N SER A 68 -8.15 -7.79 2.47
CA SER A 68 -8.43 -7.10 1.20
C SER A 68 -9.89 -6.62 1.16
N GLU A 69 -10.83 -7.48 1.52
CA GLU A 69 -12.26 -7.13 1.57
C GLU A 69 -12.52 -6.03 2.58
N ALA A 70 -11.90 -6.10 3.76
CA ALA A 70 -12.06 -5.09 4.79
C ALA A 70 -11.55 -3.73 4.32
N LEU A 71 -10.39 -3.70 3.65
CA LEU A 71 -9.82 -2.46 3.11
C LEU A 71 -10.70 -1.85 2.02
N LEU A 72 -11.20 -2.68 1.10
CA LEU A 72 -12.11 -2.22 0.06
C LEU A 72 -13.41 -1.66 0.67
N GLY A 73 -13.91 -2.31 1.71
CA GLY A 73 -15.15 -1.91 2.38
C GLY A 73 -15.07 -0.55 3.07
N THR A 74 -13.88 -0.06 3.39
CA THR A 74 -13.70 1.26 4.00
C THR A 74 -13.86 2.41 3.01
N GLY A 75 -13.74 2.14 1.72
CA GLY A 75 -13.67 3.18 0.69
C GLY A 75 -12.33 3.90 0.60
N LEU A 76 -11.33 3.48 1.39
CA LEU A 76 -10.00 4.09 1.37
C LEU A 76 -9.20 3.72 0.13
N ALA A 77 -9.45 2.55 -0.44
CA ALA A 77 -8.73 2.05 -1.60
C ALA A 77 -9.67 1.79 -2.77
N ASP A 78 -9.18 2.05 -3.96
CA ASP A 78 -9.90 1.76 -5.21
C ASP A 78 -9.67 0.33 -5.65
N ASP A 79 -8.48 -0.21 -5.36
CA ASP A 79 -8.12 -1.58 -5.71
C ASP A 79 -7.23 -2.16 -4.60
N VAL A 80 -7.42 -3.44 -4.29
CA VAL A 80 -6.60 -4.14 -3.30
C VAL A 80 -6.27 -5.53 -3.81
N ILE A 81 -4.99 -5.86 -3.80
CA ILE A 81 -4.51 -7.21 -4.12
C ILE A 81 -4.14 -7.91 -2.82
N GLY A 82 -4.80 -9.04 -2.52
CA GLY A 82 -4.49 -9.84 -1.35
C GLY A 82 -3.50 -10.94 -1.69
N LEU A 83 -2.40 -11.03 -0.94
CA LEU A 83 -1.35 -12.03 -1.17
C LEU A 83 -0.91 -12.66 0.16
N SER A 84 -0.68 -13.97 0.14
CA SER A 84 0.05 -14.60 1.23
C SER A 84 1.50 -14.09 1.24
N GLN A 85 2.15 -14.17 2.40
CA GLN A 85 3.56 -13.80 2.54
C GLN A 85 4.45 -14.57 1.56
N GLY A 86 4.16 -15.85 1.35
CA GLY A 86 4.92 -16.67 0.41
C GLY A 86 4.82 -16.16 -1.02
N ARG A 87 3.61 -15.79 -1.46
CA ARG A 87 3.42 -15.26 -2.81
C ARG A 87 4.03 -13.87 -2.97
N TRP A 88 3.92 -13.03 -1.95
CA TRP A 88 4.58 -11.72 -1.99
C TRP A 88 6.09 -11.87 -2.15
N LEU A 89 6.68 -12.80 -1.41
CA LEU A 89 8.11 -13.08 -1.51
C LEU A 89 8.50 -13.62 -2.89
N GLU A 90 7.69 -14.49 -3.47
CA GLU A 90 7.91 -15.01 -4.83
C GLU A 90 7.92 -13.87 -5.86
N HIS A 91 6.98 -12.93 -5.75
CA HIS A 91 6.93 -11.78 -6.66
C HIS A 91 8.13 -10.85 -6.49
N GLN A 92 8.62 -10.68 -5.25
CA GLN A 92 9.81 -9.89 -4.99
C GLN A 92 11.06 -10.48 -5.62
N ARG A 93 11.12 -11.81 -5.73
CA ARG A 93 12.26 -12.54 -6.29
C ARG A 93 12.12 -12.86 -7.77
N GLY A 94 10.91 -12.68 -8.32
CA GLY A 94 10.62 -13.09 -9.70
C GLY A 94 11.08 -12.07 -10.73
N ASP A 95 10.89 -12.45 -12.01
CA ASP A 95 11.33 -11.67 -13.15
C ASP A 95 10.20 -10.96 -13.90
N ASP A 96 8.95 -11.10 -13.43
CA ASP A 96 7.82 -10.47 -14.09
C ASP A 96 7.97 -8.95 -14.06
N PRO A 97 8.00 -8.27 -15.23
CA PRO A 97 8.23 -6.83 -15.27
C PRO A 97 7.19 -6.01 -14.50
N TRP A 98 5.93 -6.44 -14.50
CA TRP A 98 4.86 -5.75 -13.79
C TRP A 98 5.09 -5.80 -12.28
N TRP A 99 5.38 -7.01 -11.75
CA TRP A 99 5.66 -7.17 -10.33
C TRP A 99 6.96 -6.49 -9.90
N ARG A 100 7.97 -6.51 -10.77
CA ARG A 100 9.22 -5.80 -10.47
C ARG A 100 8.99 -4.30 -10.31
N GLY A 101 8.14 -3.73 -11.16
CA GLY A 101 7.75 -2.33 -11.04
C GLY A 101 7.03 -2.03 -9.73
N ILE A 102 6.09 -2.88 -9.34
CA ILE A 102 5.39 -2.74 -8.07
C ILE A 102 6.36 -2.82 -6.89
N CYS A 103 7.22 -3.84 -6.88
CA CYS A 103 8.18 -4.03 -5.77
C CYS A 103 9.17 -2.89 -5.64
N ARG A 104 9.57 -2.29 -6.77
CA ARG A 104 10.49 -1.16 -6.75
C ARG A 104 9.89 0.07 -6.08
N ASP A 105 8.62 0.34 -6.33
CA ASP A 105 7.97 1.59 -5.92
C ASP A 105 7.08 1.46 -4.69
N ALA A 106 6.75 0.23 -4.25
CA ALA A 106 5.80 0.01 -3.16
C ALA A 106 6.29 0.61 -1.84
N ILE A 107 5.35 1.21 -1.11
CA ILE A 107 5.62 1.83 0.19
C ILE A 107 4.84 1.06 1.25
N ARG A 108 5.54 0.55 2.27
CA ARG A 108 4.85 -0.12 3.37
C ARG A 108 4.12 0.91 4.22
N LEU A 109 2.79 0.81 4.27
CA LEU A 109 1.96 1.66 5.11
C LEU A 109 1.89 1.15 6.54
N GLN A 110 1.67 -0.15 6.71
CA GLN A 110 1.57 -0.78 8.02
C GLN A 110 2.18 -2.18 7.97
N PRO A 111 2.84 -2.63 9.02
CA PRO A 111 3.25 -1.81 10.16
C PRO A 111 4.21 -0.72 9.74
N THR A 112 4.11 0.43 10.41
CA THR A 112 4.96 1.57 10.08
C THR A 112 6.42 1.23 10.31
N GLN A 113 7.28 1.52 9.32
CA GLN A 113 8.72 1.37 9.47
C GLN A 113 9.24 2.51 10.33
N LYS A 114 9.91 2.14 11.40
CA LYS A 114 10.60 3.12 12.25
C LYS A 114 11.98 3.37 11.68
N PRO A 115 12.43 4.64 11.68
CA PRO A 115 13.79 4.96 11.25
C PRO A 115 14.83 4.31 12.12
#